data_6ee62a23e983c251db19524ff75fbece
#
_entry.id   6ee62a23e983c251db19524ff75fbece
#
_cell.length_a   1.000
_cell.length_b   1.000
_cell.length_c   1.000
_cell.angle_alpha   90.00
_cell.angle_beta   90.00
_cell.angle_gamma   90.00
#
_symmetry.space_group_name_H-M   'P 1'
#
loop_
_entity.id
_entity.type
_entity.pdbx_description
1 polymer ?
#
loop_
_entity_poly.entity_id
_entity_poly.type
_entity_poly.pdbx_seq_one_letter_code
_entity_poly.pdbx_strand_id
1 'polypeptide(L)'
;MYQPLADALRPQELSDVCGQQHILGENGLLRRIIESGAVPNMIFYGPSGTGKTTVANLIAKKTQRKLCKLNATTASSADIKEIYAQLDTFLAPNGVLLYLDEIQYFNKKQQQTLLEYIENGKITLIASTTENPYFYVYNAILSRSTVFEFKPVEKAEAQRAVDRALNFLESRDSVTIVPEPGVTGHIAQSCGGDIRKALNAVEFLYTATRPVNGVVTLTMQDAKQVSQRSAMRYDKAGDDHYDDLSALMKSIRGSDPDAAVHYLARFLEAGDLPSACRRILCSVAEDIGLAYPQAIPIVKACVDSALQLGLPEARLPLADAVLLLATAPKSNSGCMAIDAAIVDVKAGKTGPVPRELQNVHADGTGFERDQGYLYPHNFPNHWVRQQYLPDVIKDRTYYTYGDNKTEPAAKRYWEEIKK
;
A
#
# COMPACT_ATOMS: atom_id res chain seq x y z
N MET A 1 24.11 -5.57 -28.51
CA MET A 1 23.11 -4.66 -27.88
C MET A 1 23.30 -4.77 -26.37
N TYR A 2 23.44 -3.65 -25.65
CA TYR A 2 23.62 -3.68 -24.19
C TYR A 2 22.37 -4.23 -23.50
N GLN A 3 22.52 -5.23 -22.65
CA GLN A 3 21.46 -5.81 -21.86
C GLN A 3 21.78 -5.58 -20.37
N PRO A 4 20.91 -4.88 -19.60
CA PRO A 4 21.11 -4.69 -18.18
C PRO A 4 21.27 -6.03 -17.43
N LEU A 5 22.17 -6.05 -16.44
CA LEU A 5 22.47 -7.26 -15.65
C LEU A 5 21.24 -7.87 -14.99
N ALA A 6 20.35 -7.03 -14.48
CA ALA A 6 19.09 -7.45 -13.89
C ALA A 6 18.15 -8.18 -14.87
N ASP A 7 18.24 -7.88 -16.18
CA ASP A 7 17.47 -8.58 -17.20
C ASP A 7 18.20 -9.85 -17.71
N ALA A 8 19.53 -9.80 -17.78
CA ALA A 8 20.35 -10.97 -18.15
C ALA A 8 20.23 -12.12 -17.11
N LEU A 9 20.14 -11.75 -15.82
CA LEU A 9 20.03 -12.69 -14.71
C LEU A 9 18.58 -12.99 -14.28
N ARG A 10 17.61 -12.63 -15.10
CA ARG A 10 16.20 -12.89 -14.75
C ARG A 10 15.95 -14.38 -14.59
N PRO A 11 15.37 -14.83 -13.44
CA PRO A 11 15.04 -16.21 -13.20
C PRO A 11 14.30 -16.90 -14.34
N GLN A 12 14.73 -18.11 -14.68
CA GLN A 12 14.13 -18.93 -15.73
C GLN A 12 13.22 -20.02 -15.16
N GLU A 13 13.39 -20.36 -13.88
CA GLU A 13 12.59 -21.32 -13.13
C GLU A 13 12.15 -20.73 -11.79
N LEU A 14 11.13 -21.33 -11.16
CA LEU A 14 10.64 -20.87 -9.85
C LEU A 14 11.68 -21.02 -8.75
N SER A 15 12.54 -22.02 -8.83
CA SER A 15 13.67 -22.27 -7.93
C SER A 15 14.71 -21.15 -7.93
N ASP A 16 14.80 -20.39 -9.03
CA ASP A 16 15.77 -19.31 -9.18
C ASP A 16 15.28 -17.99 -8.58
N VAL A 17 14.01 -17.92 -8.23
CA VAL A 17 13.41 -16.70 -7.63
C VAL A 17 13.94 -16.55 -6.22
N CYS A 18 14.62 -15.43 -5.95
CA CYS A 18 15.13 -15.13 -4.63
C CYS A 18 14.00 -14.77 -3.66
N GLY A 19 14.00 -15.37 -2.49
CA GLY A 19 13.01 -15.12 -1.45
C GLY A 19 11.63 -15.71 -1.76
N GLN A 20 10.59 -15.08 -1.19
CA GLN A 20 9.17 -15.46 -1.36
C GLN A 20 8.83 -16.90 -0.94
N GLN A 21 9.55 -17.47 0.02
CA GLN A 21 9.37 -18.86 0.46
C GLN A 21 7.95 -19.16 0.96
N HIS A 22 7.25 -18.15 1.52
CA HIS A 22 5.88 -18.27 2.02
C HIS A 22 4.85 -18.54 0.92
N ILE A 23 5.11 -18.14 -0.33
CA ILE A 23 4.22 -18.36 -1.48
C ILE A 23 4.82 -19.27 -2.55
N LEU A 24 6.16 -19.30 -2.70
CA LEU A 24 6.86 -20.05 -3.74
C LEU A 24 7.68 -21.23 -3.20
N GLY A 25 7.81 -21.40 -1.89
CA GLY A 25 8.45 -22.58 -1.28
C GLY A 25 7.73 -23.88 -1.64
N GLU A 26 8.25 -25.03 -1.25
CA GLU A 26 7.74 -26.36 -1.62
C GLU A 26 6.23 -26.53 -1.33
N ASN A 27 5.75 -25.99 -0.21
CA ASN A 27 4.34 -26.01 0.19
C ASN A 27 3.59 -24.72 -0.14
N GLY A 28 4.20 -23.78 -0.86
CA GLY A 28 3.65 -22.48 -1.18
C GLY A 28 2.37 -22.58 -2.04
N LEU A 29 1.35 -21.82 -1.69
CA LEU A 29 0.09 -21.84 -2.43
C LEU A 29 0.26 -21.40 -3.89
N LEU A 30 1.03 -20.32 -4.14
CA LEU A 30 1.27 -19.83 -5.48
C LEU A 30 2.05 -20.85 -6.33
N ARG A 31 3.04 -21.52 -5.74
CA ARG A 31 3.78 -22.60 -6.41
C ARG A 31 2.84 -23.73 -6.87
N ARG A 32 1.99 -24.21 -5.98
CA ARG A 32 1.03 -25.28 -6.31
C ARG A 32 0.06 -24.88 -7.41
N ILE A 33 -0.41 -23.62 -7.42
CA ILE A 33 -1.26 -23.07 -8.48
C ILE A 33 -0.51 -23.08 -9.82
N ILE A 34 0.74 -22.62 -9.84
CA ILE A 34 1.57 -22.60 -11.06
C ILE A 34 1.83 -24.01 -11.56
N GLU A 35 2.14 -24.95 -10.68
CA GLU A 35 2.41 -26.33 -11.03
C GLU A 35 1.18 -27.08 -11.55
N SER A 36 -0.03 -26.73 -11.07
CA SER A 36 -1.28 -27.30 -11.58
C SER A 36 -1.62 -26.88 -13.01
N GLY A 37 -1.03 -25.77 -13.51
CA GLY A 37 -1.36 -25.17 -14.79
C GLY A 37 -2.70 -24.43 -14.85
N ALA A 38 -3.56 -24.58 -13.87
CA ALA A 38 -4.85 -23.89 -13.75
C ALA A 38 -4.69 -22.57 -13.00
N VAL A 39 -4.22 -21.55 -13.70
CA VAL A 39 -3.88 -20.25 -13.11
C VAL A 39 -5.10 -19.32 -13.13
N PRO A 40 -5.65 -18.93 -11.96
CA PRO A 40 -6.74 -17.97 -11.84
C PRO A 40 -6.23 -16.52 -12.03
N ASN A 41 -7.17 -15.56 -11.98
CA ASN A 41 -6.78 -14.15 -11.86
C ASN A 41 -6.09 -13.89 -10.51
N MET A 42 -5.03 -13.10 -10.53
CA MET A 42 -4.22 -12.83 -9.34
C MET A 42 -3.82 -11.37 -9.24
N ILE A 43 -3.60 -10.93 -8.00
CA ILE A 43 -3.05 -9.63 -7.70
C ILE A 43 -1.79 -9.85 -6.87
N PHE A 44 -0.66 -9.36 -7.37
CA PHE A 44 0.63 -9.38 -6.68
C PHE A 44 0.90 -8.01 -6.08
N TYR A 45 0.96 -7.90 -4.75
CA TYR A 45 1.28 -6.64 -4.11
C TYR A 45 2.54 -6.74 -3.26
N GLY A 46 3.21 -5.64 -3.08
CA GLY A 46 4.44 -5.54 -2.30
C GLY A 46 5.51 -4.69 -2.97
N PRO A 47 6.67 -4.48 -2.33
CA PRO A 47 7.71 -3.58 -2.78
C PRO A 47 8.24 -3.87 -4.17
N SER A 48 8.88 -2.87 -4.79
CA SER A 48 9.58 -3.05 -6.06
C SER A 48 10.75 -4.04 -5.94
N GLY A 49 11.13 -4.67 -7.06
CA GLY A 49 12.29 -5.58 -7.10
C GLY A 49 12.16 -6.91 -6.37
N THR A 50 10.98 -7.24 -5.85
CA THR A 50 10.69 -8.49 -5.11
C THR A 50 10.32 -9.69 -5.99
N GLY A 51 10.30 -9.52 -7.32
CA GLY A 51 10.11 -10.61 -8.27
C GLY A 51 8.71 -10.72 -8.89
N LYS A 52 7.74 -9.81 -8.62
CA LYS A 52 6.36 -9.86 -9.16
C LYS A 52 6.31 -10.08 -10.67
N THR A 53 6.98 -9.23 -11.44
CA THR A 53 7.06 -9.35 -12.92
C THR A 53 7.75 -10.63 -13.38
N THR A 54 8.77 -11.07 -12.64
CA THR A 54 9.51 -12.32 -12.93
C THR A 54 8.59 -13.52 -12.77
N VAL A 55 7.85 -13.61 -11.69
CA VAL A 55 6.91 -14.71 -11.45
C VAL A 55 5.80 -14.72 -12.50
N ALA A 56 5.26 -13.55 -12.89
CA ALA A 56 4.27 -13.47 -13.97
C ALA A 56 4.82 -14.01 -15.31
N ASN A 57 6.10 -13.71 -15.65
CA ASN A 57 6.74 -14.29 -16.82
C ASN A 57 6.86 -15.83 -16.75
N LEU A 58 7.25 -16.36 -15.58
CA LEU A 58 7.38 -17.80 -15.37
C LEU A 58 6.01 -18.51 -15.48
N ILE A 59 4.95 -17.89 -14.98
CA ILE A 59 3.58 -18.38 -15.11
C ILE A 59 3.19 -18.45 -16.59
N ALA A 60 3.41 -17.38 -17.34
CA ALA A 60 3.11 -17.36 -18.77
C ALA A 60 3.86 -18.46 -19.54
N LYS A 61 5.15 -18.64 -19.27
CA LYS A 61 5.99 -19.71 -19.85
C LYS A 61 5.44 -21.10 -19.51
N LYS A 62 5.10 -21.33 -18.24
CA LYS A 62 4.60 -22.63 -17.76
C LYS A 62 3.23 -22.98 -18.33
N THR A 63 2.34 -22.01 -18.48
CA THR A 63 0.99 -22.20 -19.00
C THR A 63 0.91 -22.12 -20.54
N GLN A 64 2.00 -21.84 -21.21
CA GLN A 64 2.09 -21.64 -22.68
C GLN A 64 1.08 -20.61 -23.20
N ARG A 65 0.68 -19.64 -22.33
CA ARG A 65 -0.20 -18.54 -22.70
C ARG A 65 0.61 -17.39 -23.30
N LYS A 66 0.01 -16.65 -24.22
CA LYS A 66 0.60 -15.42 -24.73
C LYS A 66 0.66 -14.38 -23.63
N LEU A 67 1.87 -13.96 -23.25
CA LEU A 67 2.06 -12.89 -22.25
C LEU A 67 1.91 -11.54 -22.93
N CYS A 68 0.92 -10.76 -22.48
CA CYS A 68 0.78 -9.35 -22.83
C CYS A 68 1.09 -8.52 -21.58
N LYS A 69 1.96 -7.51 -21.71
CA LYS A 69 2.36 -6.62 -20.61
C LYS A 69 1.87 -5.23 -20.88
N LEU A 70 1.18 -4.67 -19.89
CA LEU A 70 0.79 -3.26 -19.84
C LEU A 70 1.29 -2.64 -18.55
N ASN A 71 1.63 -1.36 -18.63
CA ASN A 71 1.89 -0.55 -17.45
C ASN A 71 0.77 0.48 -17.31
N ALA A 72 0.06 0.47 -16.19
CA ALA A 72 -1.11 1.33 -15.97
C ALA A 72 -0.77 2.82 -15.94
N THR A 73 0.51 3.20 -15.79
CA THR A 73 0.94 4.61 -15.89
C THR A 73 0.90 5.15 -17.32
N THR A 74 1.00 4.28 -18.33
CA THR A 74 1.08 4.66 -19.75
C THR A 74 -0.01 4.06 -20.60
N ALA A 75 -0.61 2.95 -20.15
CA ALA A 75 -1.62 2.22 -20.91
C ALA A 75 -3.00 2.90 -20.87
N SER A 76 -3.73 2.72 -21.96
CA SER A 76 -5.10 3.19 -22.14
C SER A 76 -6.10 2.04 -22.24
N SER A 77 -7.40 2.34 -22.21
CA SER A 77 -8.44 1.35 -22.48
C SER A 77 -8.40 0.82 -23.93
N ALA A 78 -7.77 1.54 -24.84
CA ALA A 78 -7.60 1.10 -26.23
C ALA A 78 -6.59 -0.05 -26.32
N ASP A 79 -5.51 0.01 -25.55
CA ASP A 79 -4.49 -1.05 -25.51
C ASP A 79 -5.07 -2.38 -25.00
N ILE A 80 -5.98 -2.32 -24.03
CA ILE A 80 -6.69 -3.49 -23.52
C ILE A 80 -7.58 -4.09 -24.61
N LYS A 81 -8.29 -3.26 -25.38
CA LYS A 81 -9.13 -3.70 -26.50
C LYS A 81 -8.31 -4.33 -27.61
N GLU A 82 -7.13 -3.80 -27.89
CA GLU A 82 -6.21 -4.36 -28.88
C GLU A 82 -5.74 -5.77 -28.48
N ILE A 83 -5.40 -5.96 -27.20
CA ILE A 83 -5.07 -7.28 -26.66
C ILE A 83 -6.25 -8.24 -26.80
N TYR A 84 -7.47 -7.76 -26.51
CA TYR A 84 -8.68 -8.58 -26.67
C TYR A 84 -8.95 -8.97 -28.13
N ALA A 85 -8.71 -8.07 -29.07
CA ALA A 85 -8.85 -8.36 -30.50
C ALA A 85 -7.89 -9.45 -31.02
N GLN A 86 -6.81 -9.74 -30.28
CA GLN A 86 -5.88 -10.83 -30.59
C GLN A 86 -6.34 -12.19 -30.05
N LEU A 87 -7.35 -12.22 -29.20
CA LEU A 87 -8.00 -13.47 -28.79
C LEU A 87 -8.71 -14.08 -30.01
N ASP A 88 -8.91 -15.36 -30.02
CA ASP A 88 -9.53 -16.09 -31.13
C ASP A 88 -8.70 -16.06 -32.43
N THR A 89 -7.43 -15.63 -32.39
CA THR A 89 -6.48 -15.72 -33.48
C THR A 89 -5.44 -16.81 -33.23
N PHE A 90 -4.73 -17.23 -34.30
CA PHE A 90 -3.61 -18.19 -34.20
C PHE A 90 -2.47 -17.69 -33.27
N LEU A 91 -2.51 -16.41 -32.87
CA LEU A 91 -1.48 -15.78 -32.02
C LEU A 91 -1.63 -16.12 -30.52
N ALA A 92 -2.77 -16.64 -30.08
CA ALA A 92 -3.03 -16.95 -28.68
C ALA A 92 -3.89 -18.22 -28.50
N PRO A 93 -3.40 -19.41 -28.97
CA PRO A 93 -4.20 -20.64 -28.96
C PRO A 93 -4.62 -21.10 -27.56
N ASN A 94 -3.81 -20.79 -26.54
CA ASN A 94 -4.06 -21.13 -25.13
C ASN A 94 -4.60 -19.93 -24.31
N GLY A 95 -5.07 -18.88 -24.98
CA GLY A 95 -5.52 -17.63 -24.34
C GLY A 95 -4.37 -16.69 -23.99
N VAL A 96 -4.72 -15.57 -23.39
CA VAL A 96 -3.79 -14.50 -23.01
C VAL A 96 -3.63 -14.45 -21.50
N LEU A 97 -2.39 -14.28 -21.04
CA LEU A 97 -2.05 -13.83 -19.71
C LEU A 97 -1.72 -12.35 -19.79
N LEU A 98 -2.60 -11.51 -19.23
CA LEU A 98 -2.38 -10.06 -19.15
C LEU A 98 -1.66 -9.74 -17.84
N TYR A 99 -0.42 -9.30 -17.94
CA TYR A 99 0.30 -8.71 -16.82
C TYR A 99 0.11 -7.19 -16.84
N LEU A 100 -0.61 -6.67 -15.84
CA LEU A 100 -0.85 -5.24 -15.68
C LEU A 100 -0.04 -4.72 -14.49
N ASP A 101 1.02 -3.97 -14.80
CA ASP A 101 1.89 -3.37 -13.79
C ASP A 101 1.28 -2.06 -13.25
N GLU A 102 1.41 -1.86 -11.93
CA GLU A 102 0.98 -0.66 -11.20
C GLU A 102 -0.52 -0.34 -11.38
N ILE A 103 -1.39 -1.34 -11.21
CA ILE A 103 -2.86 -1.23 -11.43
C ILE A 103 -3.53 -0.06 -10.71
N GLN A 104 -2.97 0.46 -9.61
CA GLN A 104 -3.50 1.60 -8.86
C GLN A 104 -3.57 2.89 -9.69
N TYR A 105 -2.82 3.00 -10.79
CA TYR A 105 -2.89 4.15 -11.69
C TYR A 105 -4.06 4.08 -12.69
N PHE A 106 -4.71 2.93 -12.82
CA PHE A 106 -5.94 2.83 -13.57
C PHE A 106 -7.11 3.41 -12.77
N ASN A 107 -7.85 4.33 -13.38
CA ASN A 107 -9.09 4.83 -12.77
C ASN A 107 -10.19 3.74 -12.75
N LYS A 108 -11.26 3.97 -12.00
CA LYS A 108 -12.36 3.02 -11.83
C LYS A 108 -12.97 2.54 -13.15
N LYS A 109 -13.11 3.44 -14.15
CA LYS A 109 -13.67 3.09 -15.45
C LYS A 109 -12.75 2.16 -16.24
N GLN A 110 -11.44 2.40 -16.20
CA GLN A 110 -10.46 1.52 -16.84
C GLN A 110 -10.42 0.15 -16.17
N GLN A 111 -10.48 0.10 -14.84
CA GLN A 111 -10.56 -1.16 -14.11
C GLN A 111 -11.87 -1.92 -14.39
N GLN A 112 -13.00 -1.22 -14.58
CA GLN A 112 -14.27 -1.83 -14.99
C GLN A 112 -14.19 -2.45 -16.40
N THR A 113 -13.49 -1.81 -17.33
CA THR A 113 -13.27 -2.39 -18.66
C THR A 113 -12.52 -3.72 -18.60
N LEU A 114 -11.56 -3.89 -17.67
CA LEU A 114 -10.87 -5.17 -17.47
C LEU A 114 -11.83 -6.29 -17.06
N LEU A 115 -12.87 -5.98 -16.28
CA LEU A 115 -13.83 -6.97 -15.78
C LEU A 115 -14.51 -7.73 -16.91
N GLU A 116 -14.93 -7.05 -17.97
CA GLU A 116 -15.60 -7.66 -19.14
C GLU A 116 -14.74 -8.75 -19.79
N TYR A 117 -13.41 -8.60 -19.74
CA TYR A 117 -12.47 -9.50 -20.39
C TYR A 117 -11.98 -10.66 -19.51
N ILE A 118 -11.97 -10.46 -18.19
CA ILE A 118 -11.58 -11.53 -17.26
C ILE A 118 -12.72 -12.47 -16.88
N GLU A 119 -13.99 -12.01 -16.99
CA GLU A 119 -15.17 -12.83 -16.66
C GLU A 119 -15.42 -13.96 -17.66
N ASN A 120 -15.08 -13.77 -18.91
CA ASN A 120 -15.24 -14.80 -19.94
C ASN A 120 -14.13 -15.88 -19.94
N GLY A 121 -13.11 -15.73 -19.08
CA GLY A 121 -12.00 -16.66 -18.93
C GLY A 121 -10.97 -16.69 -20.08
N LYS A 122 -11.15 -15.89 -21.13
CA LYS A 122 -10.23 -15.80 -22.26
C LYS A 122 -8.93 -15.07 -21.92
N ILE A 123 -9.01 -14.11 -20.96
CA ILE A 123 -7.87 -13.41 -20.39
C ILE A 123 -7.71 -13.83 -18.93
N THR A 124 -6.51 -14.24 -18.56
CA THR A 124 -6.11 -14.37 -17.17
C THR A 124 -5.35 -13.13 -16.78
N LEU A 125 -5.85 -12.40 -15.77
CA LEU A 125 -5.22 -11.20 -15.25
C LEU A 125 -4.22 -11.54 -14.14
N ILE A 126 -2.99 -11.03 -14.27
CA ILE A 126 -2.07 -10.86 -13.15
C ILE A 126 -1.79 -9.36 -13.03
N ALA A 127 -2.41 -8.72 -12.05
CA ALA A 127 -2.13 -7.32 -11.75
C ALA A 127 -1.03 -7.21 -10.70
N SER A 128 -0.18 -6.19 -10.80
CA SER A 128 0.79 -5.87 -9.75
C SER A 128 0.60 -4.46 -9.21
N THR A 129 0.94 -4.27 -7.96
CA THR A 129 0.93 -2.97 -7.28
C THR A 129 1.96 -2.92 -6.16
N THR A 130 2.50 -1.74 -5.89
CA THR A 130 3.29 -1.47 -4.70
C THR A 130 2.43 -1.03 -3.52
N GLU A 131 1.16 -0.73 -3.76
CA GLU A 131 0.21 -0.24 -2.76
C GLU A 131 -0.69 -1.38 -2.24
N ASN A 132 -1.38 -1.14 -1.12
CA ASN A 132 -2.33 -2.12 -0.60
C ASN A 132 -3.53 -2.26 -1.56
N PRO A 133 -3.75 -3.44 -2.17
CA PRO A 133 -4.76 -3.63 -3.21
C PRO A 133 -6.20 -3.38 -2.72
N TYR A 134 -6.48 -3.59 -1.45
CA TYR A 134 -7.81 -3.40 -0.87
C TYR A 134 -8.30 -1.94 -0.86
N PHE A 135 -7.38 -0.98 -1.06
CA PHE A 135 -7.74 0.45 -1.14
C PHE A 135 -7.79 0.98 -2.57
N TYR A 136 -7.04 0.37 -3.50
CA TYR A 136 -6.84 0.94 -4.84
C TYR A 136 -7.42 0.10 -5.96
N VAL A 137 -7.61 -1.21 -5.73
CA VAL A 137 -8.18 -2.09 -6.75
C VAL A 137 -9.70 -2.16 -6.59
N TYR A 138 -10.42 -2.09 -7.70
CA TYR A 138 -11.87 -2.17 -7.71
C TYR A 138 -12.37 -3.50 -7.12
N ASN A 139 -13.31 -3.43 -6.18
CA ASN A 139 -13.78 -4.59 -5.42
C ASN A 139 -14.25 -5.76 -6.30
N ALA A 140 -14.81 -5.49 -7.48
CA ALA A 140 -15.24 -6.53 -8.38
C ALA A 140 -14.07 -7.32 -9.02
N ILE A 141 -12.90 -6.70 -9.18
CA ILE A 141 -11.65 -7.40 -9.58
C ILE A 141 -11.10 -8.19 -8.40
N LEU A 142 -11.07 -7.58 -7.20
CA LEU A 142 -10.60 -8.25 -5.97
C LEU A 142 -11.39 -9.54 -5.70
N SER A 143 -12.72 -9.50 -5.81
CA SER A 143 -13.58 -10.65 -5.55
C SER A 143 -13.38 -11.82 -6.54
N ARG A 144 -12.74 -11.55 -7.69
CA ARG A 144 -12.46 -12.53 -8.75
C ARG A 144 -10.97 -12.88 -8.87
N SER A 145 -10.17 -12.40 -7.92
CA SER A 145 -8.71 -12.57 -7.95
C SER A 145 -8.19 -13.09 -6.62
N THR A 146 -7.15 -13.89 -6.68
CA THR A 146 -6.39 -14.28 -5.48
C THR A 146 -5.26 -13.28 -5.25
N VAL A 147 -5.18 -12.75 -4.04
CA VAL A 147 -4.16 -11.75 -3.68
C VAL A 147 -2.96 -12.44 -3.06
N PHE A 148 -1.77 -12.13 -3.56
CA PHE A 148 -0.49 -12.63 -3.04
C PHE A 148 0.41 -11.48 -2.63
N GLU A 149 0.91 -11.54 -1.40
CA GLU A 149 1.88 -10.59 -0.87
C GLU A 149 3.31 -11.02 -1.27
N PHE A 150 4.06 -10.08 -1.85
CA PHE A 150 5.48 -10.22 -2.10
C PHE A 150 6.24 -9.41 -1.05
N LYS A 151 6.99 -10.09 -0.22
CA LYS A 151 7.77 -9.48 0.86
C LYS A 151 9.14 -9.01 0.38
N PRO A 152 9.76 -8.02 1.04
CA PRO A 152 11.17 -7.70 0.82
C PRO A 152 12.03 -8.96 0.88
N VAL A 153 13.03 -9.06 -0.01
CA VAL A 153 13.91 -10.23 -0.02
C VAL A 153 14.91 -10.12 1.12
N GLU A 154 15.05 -11.18 1.89
CA GLU A 154 15.98 -11.23 3.03
C GLU A 154 17.43 -11.05 2.58
N LYS A 155 18.25 -10.46 3.45
CA LYS A 155 19.68 -10.18 3.19
C LYS A 155 20.46 -11.39 2.66
N ALA A 156 20.24 -12.57 3.24
CA ALA A 156 20.93 -13.80 2.83
C ALA A 156 20.60 -14.19 1.39
N GLU A 157 19.33 -14.08 0.99
CA GLU A 157 18.87 -14.36 -0.37
C GLU A 157 19.37 -13.29 -1.37
N ALA A 158 19.35 -12.01 -0.95
CA ALA A 158 19.89 -10.91 -1.75
C ALA A 158 21.39 -11.08 -1.98
N GLN A 159 22.12 -11.54 -0.99
CA GLN A 159 23.56 -11.83 -1.14
C GLN A 159 23.81 -12.96 -2.14
N ARG A 160 23.03 -14.03 -2.11
CA ARG A 160 23.11 -15.10 -3.15
C ARG A 160 22.89 -14.57 -4.56
N ALA A 161 21.97 -13.61 -4.73
CA ALA A 161 21.74 -12.96 -6.01
C ALA A 161 22.95 -12.12 -6.46
N VAL A 162 23.58 -11.41 -5.52
CA VAL A 162 24.82 -10.65 -5.76
C VAL A 162 25.96 -11.60 -6.17
N ASP A 163 26.18 -12.66 -5.43
CA ASP A 163 27.25 -13.63 -5.70
C ASP A 163 27.03 -14.31 -7.08
N ARG A 164 25.80 -14.67 -7.42
CA ARG A 164 25.45 -15.16 -8.77
C ARG A 164 25.73 -14.15 -9.87
N ALA A 165 25.52 -12.86 -9.58
CA ALA A 165 25.79 -11.79 -10.54
C ALA A 165 27.29 -11.62 -10.81
N LEU A 166 28.13 -11.71 -9.76
CA LEU A 166 29.58 -11.66 -9.90
C LEU A 166 30.10 -12.86 -10.74
N ASN A 167 29.66 -14.07 -10.43
CA ASN A 167 30.02 -15.27 -11.18
C ASN A 167 29.60 -15.20 -12.65
N PHE A 168 28.43 -14.60 -12.93
CA PHE A 168 27.97 -14.40 -14.29
C PHE A 168 28.87 -13.41 -15.07
N LEU A 169 29.25 -12.30 -14.43
CA LEU A 169 30.14 -11.30 -15.03
C LEU A 169 31.54 -11.86 -15.29
N GLU A 170 32.10 -12.66 -14.34
CA GLU A 170 33.37 -13.37 -14.53
C GLU A 170 33.34 -14.27 -15.74
N SER A 171 32.28 -15.07 -15.88
CA SER A 171 32.10 -16.01 -16.99
C SER A 171 31.90 -15.30 -18.33
N ARG A 172 31.10 -14.21 -18.33
CA ARG A 172 30.79 -13.44 -19.53
C ARG A 172 32.01 -12.75 -20.13
N ASP A 173 32.80 -12.11 -19.27
CA ASP A 173 33.89 -11.21 -19.70
C ASP A 173 35.27 -11.85 -19.51
N SER A 174 35.35 -13.10 -19.06
CA SER A 174 36.59 -13.87 -18.83
C SER A 174 37.60 -13.10 -17.93
N VAL A 175 37.09 -12.53 -16.84
CA VAL A 175 37.85 -11.80 -15.80
C VAL A 175 37.70 -12.47 -14.47
N THR A 176 38.61 -12.18 -13.53
CA THR A 176 38.43 -12.57 -12.13
C THR A 176 37.94 -11.37 -11.32
N ILE A 177 36.86 -11.51 -10.57
CA ILE A 177 36.30 -10.44 -9.74
C ILE A 177 36.62 -10.75 -8.27
N VAL A 178 37.33 -9.83 -7.63
CA VAL A 178 37.73 -9.97 -6.22
C VAL A 178 37.07 -8.84 -5.41
N PRO A 179 35.93 -9.12 -4.77
CA PRO A 179 35.33 -8.14 -3.84
C PRO A 179 36.15 -8.09 -2.54
N GLU A 180 36.37 -6.89 -2.03
CA GLU A 180 36.91 -6.72 -0.68
C GLU A 180 35.99 -7.35 0.37
N PRO A 181 36.52 -7.76 1.54
CA PRO A 181 35.72 -8.37 2.60
C PRO A 181 34.51 -7.50 2.97
N GLY A 182 33.30 -8.11 2.91
CA GLY A 182 32.05 -7.44 3.28
C GLY A 182 31.34 -6.66 2.17
N VAL A 183 31.94 -6.47 0.98
CA VAL A 183 31.31 -5.72 -0.14
C VAL A 183 29.99 -6.34 -0.57
N THR A 184 29.94 -7.65 -0.80
CA THR A 184 28.71 -8.33 -1.23
C THR A 184 27.60 -8.25 -0.18
N GLY A 185 27.97 -8.43 1.10
CA GLY A 185 27.07 -8.27 2.23
C GLY A 185 26.55 -6.83 2.41
N HIS A 186 27.39 -5.82 2.11
CA HIS A 186 27.02 -4.42 2.15
C HIS A 186 26.00 -4.10 1.02
N ILE A 187 26.24 -4.55 -0.21
CA ILE A 187 25.30 -4.39 -1.33
C ILE A 187 23.96 -5.06 -1.01
N ALA A 188 23.99 -6.29 -0.52
CA ALA A 188 22.79 -7.05 -0.15
C ALA A 188 21.97 -6.38 0.96
N GLN A 189 22.64 -5.73 1.92
CA GLN A 189 21.96 -4.99 2.99
C GLN A 189 21.40 -3.66 2.48
N SER A 190 22.15 -2.95 1.65
CA SER A 190 21.80 -1.61 1.17
C SER A 190 20.67 -1.62 0.13
N CYS A 191 20.36 -2.78 -0.48
CA CYS A 191 19.27 -2.89 -1.45
C CYS A 191 17.88 -2.90 -0.80
N GLY A 192 17.78 -3.10 0.52
CA GLY A 192 16.50 -3.10 1.24
C GLY A 192 15.50 -4.14 0.71
N GLY A 193 15.97 -5.31 0.28
CA GLY A 193 15.14 -6.37 -0.27
C GLY A 193 14.73 -6.22 -1.74
N ASP A 194 15.19 -5.15 -2.43
CA ASP A 194 15.01 -4.95 -3.87
C ASP A 194 16.19 -5.57 -4.65
N ILE A 195 15.99 -6.76 -5.20
CA ILE A 195 17.03 -7.47 -5.96
C ILE A 195 17.48 -6.70 -7.21
N ARG A 196 16.58 -5.94 -7.85
CA ARG A 196 16.96 -5.13 -9.02
C ARG A 196 17.97 -4.05 -8.63
N LYS A 197 17.79 -3.41 -7.45
CA LYS A 197 18.76 -2.45 -6.92
C LYS A 197 20.10 -3.11 -6.62
N ALA A 198 20.10 -4.30 -6.03
CA ALA A 198 21.33 -5.06 -5.75
C ALA A 198 22.11 -5.36 -7.03
N LEU A 199 21.43 -5.88 -8.06
CA LEU A 199 22.06 -6.21 -9.35
C LEU A 199 22.55 -4.96 -10.10
N ASN A 200 21.79 -3.86 -10.06
CA ASN A 200 22.22 -2.59 -10.64
C ASN A 200 23.46 -2.03 -9.92
N ALA A 201 23.55 -2.17 -8.59
CA ALA A 201 24.72 -1.77 -7.83
C ALA A 201 25.97 -2.57 -8.23
N VAL A 202 25.83 -3.89 -8.38
CA VAL A 202 26.90 -4.77 -8.88
C VAL A 202 27.33 -4.34 -10.29
N GLU A 203 26.39 -4.15 -11.21
CA GLU A 203 26.65 -3.73 -12.58
C GLU A 203 27.39 -2.39 -12.63
N PHE A 204 26.95 -1.42 -11.82
CA PHE A 204 27.57 -0.11 -11.75
C PHE A 204 29.02 -0.19 -11.22
N LEU A 205 29.24 -0.92 -10.12
CA LEU A 205 30.57 -1.14 -9.56
C LEU A 205 31.51 -1.81 -10.56
N TYR A 206 31.05 -2.88 -11.19
CA TYR A 206 31.81 -3.59 -12.20
C TYR A 206 32.18 -2.70 -13.39
N THR A 207 31.23 -1.93 -13.89
CA THR A 207 31.45 -1.05 -15.06
C THR A 207 32.39 0.12 -14.73
N ALA A 208 32.35 0.63 -13.51
CA ALA A 208 33.21 1.72 -13.05
C ALA A 208 34.64 1.28 -12.76
N THR A 209 34.87 -0.01 -12.51
CA THR A 209 36.18 -0.54 -12.12
C THR A 209 36.93 -1.05 -13.36
N ARG A 210 38.17 -0.54 -13.56
CA ARG A 210 39.03 -1.02 -14.66
C ARG A 210 39.74 -2.30 -14.22
N PRO A 211 39.75 -3.36 -15.07
CA PRO A 211 40.55 -4.54 -14.76
C PRO A 211 42.04 -4.24 -14.81
N VAL A 212 42.78 -4.78 -13.84
CA VAL A 212 44.27 -4.73 -13.79
C VAL A 212 44.74 -6.18 -13.88
N ASN A 213 45.51 -6.48 -14.92
CA ASN A 213 45.97 -7.85 -15.21
C ASN A 213 44.85 -8.92 -15.22
N GLY A 214 43.65 -8.56 -15.77
CA GLY A 214 42.50 -9.46 -15.81
C GLY A 214 41.72 -9.60 -14.49
N VAL A 215 42.09 -8.85 -13.46
CA VAL A 215 41.44 -8.83 -12.15
C VAL A 215 40.67 -7.52 -11.94
N VAL A 216 39.40 -7.63 -11.55
CA VAL A 216 38.53 -6.53 -11.17
C VAL A 216 38.35 -6.54 -9.65
N THR A 217 38.91 -5.56 -8.96
CA THR A 217 38.80 -5.45 -7.49
C THR A 217 37.66 -4.49 -7.13
N LEU A 218 36.60 -5.02 -6.47
CA LEU A 218 35.49 -4.19 -5.99
C LEU A 218 35.79 -3.71 -4.57
N THR A 219 35.94 -2.40 -4.39
CA THR A 219 36.30 -1.83 -3.09
C THR A 219 35.08 -1.52 -2.23
N MET A 220 35.25 -1.55 -0.91
CA MET A 220 34.21 -1.14 0.04
C MET A 220 33.92 0.36 -0.08
N GLN A 221 34.90 1.16 -0.45
CA GLN A 221 34.72 2.60 -0.64
C GLN A 221 33.74 2.87 -1.80
N ASP A 222 33.94 2.23 -2.95
CA ASP A 222 33.06 2.38 -4.11
C ASP A 222 31.67 1.80 -3.83
N ALA A 223 31.60 0.66 -3.14
CA ALA A 223 30.32 0.07 -2.73
C ALA A 223 29.51 1.02 -1.84
N LYS A 224 30.14 1.70 -0.90
CA LYS A 224 29.49 2.73 -0.07
C LYS A 224 29.01 3.92 -0.89
N GLN A 225 29.80 4.41 -1.86
CA GLN A 225 29.37 5.52 -2.72
C GLN A 225 28.15 5.17 -3.56
N VAL A 226 28.09 3.96 -4.14
CA VAL A 226 26.94 3.47 -4.89
C VAL A 226 25.74 3.31 -3.97
N SER A 227 25.94 2.82 -2.76
CA SER A 227 24.89 2.61 -1.78
C SER A 227 24.39 3.89 -1.12
N GLN A 228 25.25 4.89 -0.89
CA GLN A 228 24.85 6.20 -0.34
C GLN A 228 23.86 6.93 -1.25
N ARG A 229 24.02 6.86 -2.55
CA ARG A 229 23.01 7.34 -3.51
C ARG A 229 21.72 6.52 -3.49
N SER A 230 21.79 5.26 -3.05
CA SER A 230 20.64 4.36 -2.89
C SER A 230 20.01 4.42 -1.50
N ALA A 231 20.81 4.66 -0.46
CA ALA A 231 20.35 4.78 0.94
C ALA A 231 19.67 6.12 1.24
N MET A 232 19.92 7.17 0.45
CA MET A 232 19.08 8.37 0.42
C MET A 232 17.67 8.11 -0.12
N ARG A 233 17.42 6.92 -0.69
CA ARG A 233 16.08 6.40 -0.97
C ARG A 233 15.79 5.30 0.04
N TYR A 234 15.28 5.75 1.19
CA TYR A 234 14.73 4.99 2.28
C TYR A 234 14.04 3.70 1.82
N ASP A 235 14.24 2.61 2.55
CA ASP A 235 13.49 1.38 2.35
C ASP A 235 12.04 1.58 2.81
N LYS A 236 11.17 1.98 1.87
CA LYS A 236 9.73 2.22 2.09
C LYS A 236 8.96 0.98 2.57
N ALA A 237 9.60 -0.16 2.67
CA ALA A 237 8.99 -1.45 2.97
C ALA A 237 9.71 -2.25 4.06
N GLY A 238 10.76 -1.71 4.69
CA GLY A 238 11.46 -2.36 5.79
C GLY A 238 10.79 -2.12 7.16
N ASP A 239 11.13 -2.94 8.15
CA ASP A 239 10.66 -2.80 9.53
C ASP A 239 10.97 -1.41 10.10
N ASP A 240 12.12 -0.82 9.75
CA ASP A 240 12.52 0.54 10.15
C ASP A 240 11.51 1.62 9.69
N HIS A 241 10.89 1.45 8.51
CA HIS A 241 9.87 2.38 8.02
C HIS A 241 8.60 2.33 8.87
N TYR A 242 8.14 1.13 9.22
CA TYR A 242 6.97 0.97 10.10
C TYR A 242 7.26 1.43 11.52
N ASP A 243 8.49 1.25 11.99
CA ASP A 243 8.93 1.73 13.30
C ASP A 243 8.97 3.24 13.35
N ASP A 244 9.48 3.91 12.32
CA ASP A 244 9.45 5.37 12.22
C ASP A 244 8.02 5.93 12.13
N LEU A 245 7.14 5.31 11.34
CA LEU A 245 5.72 5.67 11.28
C LEU A 245 5.06 5.56 12.67
N SER A 246 5.33 4.46 13.34
CA SER A 246 4.85 4.21 14.70
C SER A 246 5.43 5.22 15.70
N ALA A 247 6.71 5.55 15.58
CA ALA A 247 7.38 6.51 16.43
C ALA A 247 6.84 7.94 16.22
N LEU A 248 6.61 8.37 14.98
CA LEU A 248 5.99 9.65 14.67
C LEU A 248 4.61 9.78 15.34
N MET A 249 3.74 8.79 15.12
CA MET A 249 2.39 8.79 15.71
C MET A 249 2.43 8.76 17.24
N LYS A 250 3.30 7.93 17.83
CA LYS A 250 3.46 7.82 19.28
C LYS A 250 4.00 9.11 19.91
N SER A 251 4.92 9.79 19.22
CA SER A 251 5.45 11.09 19.66
C SER A 251 4.37 12.17 19.66
N ILE A 252 3.56 12.24 18.60
CA ILE A 252 2.40 13.14 18.53
C ILE A 252 1.42 12.82 19.68
N ARG A 253 1.06 11.55 19.85
CA ARG A 253 0.15 11.07 20.92
C ARG A 253 0.70 11.35 22.31
N GLY A 254 2.01 11.16 22.50
CA GLY A 254 2.72 11.41 23.74
C GLY A 254 3.01 12.88 24.02
N SER A 255 2.63 13.80 23.11
CA SER A 255 2.88 15.24 23.21
C SER A 255 4.37 15.60 23.34
N ASP A 256 5.21 14.91 22.58
CA ASP A 256 6.64 15.22 22.45
C ASP A 256 6.88 15.87 21.07
N PRO A 257 6.92 17.22 20.98
CA PRO A 257 7.08 17.91 19.71
C PRO A 257 8.48 17.72 19.11
N ASP A 258 9.51 17.56 19.90
CA ASP A 258 10.89 17.40 19.42
C ASP A 258 11.09 16.03 18.78
N ALA A 259 10.60 14.96 19.41
CA ALA A 259 10.60 13.63 18.84
C ALA A 259 9.72 13.58 17.58
N ALA A 260 8.55 14.20 17.57
CA ALA A 260 7.65 14.22 16.42
C ALA A 260 8.28 14.88 15.20
N VAL A 261 8.94 16.03 15.37
CA VAL A 261 9.68 16.71 14.28
C VAL A 261 10.88 15.90 13.83
N HIS A 262 11.60 15.23 14.74
CA HIS A 262 12.71 14.36 14.39
C HIS A 262 12.26 13.21 13.48
N TYR A 263 11.21 12.48 13.86
CA TYR A 263 10.70 11.38 13.02
C TYR A 263 10.08 11.87 11.72
N LEU A 264 9.43 13.05 11.70
CA LEU A 264 9.01 13.68 10.45
C LEU A 264 10.20 13.93 9.53
N ALA A 265 11.31 14.50 10.04
CA ALA A 265 12.49 14.76 9.25
C ALA A 265 13.08 13.49 8.61
N ARG A 266 13.09 12.36 9.33
CA ARG A 266 13.50 11.06 8.79
C ARG A 266 12.67 10.64 7.59
N PHE A 267 11.33 10.84 7.62
CA PHE A 267 10.46 10.58 6.48
C PHE A 267 10.75 11.46 5.27
N LEU A 268 10.96 12.75 5.51
CA LEU A 268 11.19 13.72 4.45
C LEU A 268 12.55 13.50 3.77
N GLU A 269 13.60 13.21 4.54
CA GLU A 269 14.91 12.80 4.00
C GLU A 269 14.82 11.48 3.22
N ALA A 270 13.94 10.58 3.63
CA ALA A 270 13.64 9.35 2.91
C ALA A 270 12.83 9.56 1.62
N GLY A 271 12.32 10.76 1.38
CA GLY A 271 11.49 11.09 0.22
C GLY A 271 10.08 10.47 0.27
N ASP A 272 9.61 10.01 1.45
CA ASP A 272 8.29 9.41 1.60
C ASP A 272 7.22 10.39 2.10
N LEU A 273 7.04 11.46 1.36
CA LEU A 273 6.03 12.48 1.61
C LEU A 273 4.58 11.90 1.71
N PRO A 274 4.12 10.95 0.86
CA PRO A 274 2.76 10.45 0.95
C PRO A 274 2.44 9.71 2.26
N SER A 275 3.38 8.90 2.77
CA SER A 275 3.17 8.17 4.03
C SER A 275 3.13 9.11 5.23
N ALA A 276 4.02 10.11 5.29
CA ALA A 276 3.99 11.15 6.30
C ALA A 276 2.65 11.88 6.29
N CYS A 277 2.20 12.35 5.14
CA CYS A 277 0.92 13.04 4.98
C CYS A 277 -0.27 12.20 5.46
N ARG A 278 -0.33 10.93 5.06
CA ARG A 278 -1.39 10.00 5.48
C ARG A 278 -1.42 9.83 7.00
N ARG A 279 -0.28 9.64 7.64
CA ARG A 279 -0.20 9.43 9.08
C ARG A 279 -0.57 10.67 9.89
N ILE A 280 -0.15 11.83 9.43
CA ILE A 280 -0.54 13.11 10.06
C ILE A 280 -2.07 13.29 9.99
N LEU A 281 -2.71 12.96 8.85
CA LEU A 281 -4.17 12.99 8.71
C LEU A 281 -4.88 11.93 9.60
N CYS A 282 -4.28 10.77 9.82
CA CYS A 282 -4.81 9.80 10.78
C CYS A 282 -4.70 10.33 12.21
N SER A 283 -3.53 10.83 12.63
CA SER A 283 -3.29 11.30 13.99
C SER A 283 -4.20 12.46 14.40
N VAL A 284 -4.53 13.38 13.47
CA VAL A 284 -5.46 14.47 13.80
C VAL A 284 -6.86 13.97 14.16
N ALA A 285 -7.32 12.90 13.51
CA ALA A 285 -8.64 12.32 13.76
C ALA A 285 -8.62 11.35 14.95
N GLU A 286 -7.56 10.55 15.10
CA GLU A 286 -7.42 9.50 16.11
C GLU A 286 -7.06 10.05 17.50
N ASP A 287 -6.08 11.00 17.55
CA ASP A 287 -5.47 11.41 18.80
C ASP A 287 -5.93 12.79 19.29
N ILE A 288 -6.37 13.69 18.38
CA ILE A 288 -6.81 15.04 18.70
C ILE A 288 -8.34 15.14 18.65
N GLY A 289 -8.95 14.78 17.56
CA GLY A 289 -10.39 14.65 17.37
C GLY A 289 -11.19 15.82 17.98
N LEU A 290 -12.11 15.47 18.86
CA LEU A 290 -13.04 16.41 19.47
C LEU A 290 -12.43 17.28 20.58
N ALA A 291 -11.20 17.01 21.03
CA ALA A 291 -10.51 17.91 21.97
C ALA A 291 -10.16 19.26 21.33
N TYR A 292 -9.82 19.25 20.03
CA TYR A 292 -9.53 20.46 19.25
C TYR A 292 -9.97 20.28 17.79
N PRO A 293 -11.28 20.37 17.48
CA PRO A 293 -11.84 20.10 16.14
C PRO A 293 -11.24 20.96 15.02
N GLN A 294 -10.78 22.18 15.34
CA GLN A 294 -10.17 23.08 14.36
C GLN A 294 -8.83 22.55 13.82
N ALA A 295 -8.18 21.61 14.51
CA ALA A 295 -6.97 20.99 14.03
C ALA A 295 -7.19 20.24 12.68
N ILE A 296 -8.38 19.66 12.48
CA ILE A 296 -8.69 18.87 11.28
C ILE A 296 -8.54 19.69 9.99
N PRO A 297 -9.23 20.83 9.79
CA PRO A 297 -9.07 21.63 8.57
C PRO A 297 -7.68 22.27 8.47
N ILE A 298 -7.04 22.66 9.59
CA ILE A 298 -5.69 23.22 9.57
C ILE A 298 -4.69 22.19 9.05
N VAL A 299 -4.70 20.99 9.61
CA VAL A 299 -3.79 19.90 9.21
C VAL A 299 -4.05 19.49 7.76
N LYS A 300 -5.33 19.44 7.34
CA LYS A 300 -5.68 19.17 5.94
C LYS A 300 -5.07 20.22 5.00
N ALA A 301 -5.16 21.50 5.33
CA ALA A 301 -4.56 22.57 4.55
C ALA A 301 -3.02 22.48 4.50
N CYS A 302 -2.36 22.13 5.62
CA CYS A 302 -0.92 21.90 5.68
C CYS A 302 -0.50 20.73 4.77
N VAL A 303 -1.24 19.62 4.82
CA VAL A 303 -0.97 18.45 3.97
C VAL A 303 -1.18 18.77 2.49
N ASP A 304 -2.24 19.48 2.13
CA ASP A 304 -2.49 19.90 0.74
C ASP A 304 -1.38 20.82 0.23
N SER A 305 -0.95 21.78 1.04
CA SER A 305 0.18 22.65 0.72
C SER A 305 1.47 21.87 0.52
N ALA A 306 1.73 20.89 1.39
CA ALA A 306 2.92 20.04 1.28
C ALA A 306 2.93 19.22 -0.02
N LEU A 307 1.77 18.65 -0.40
CA LEU A 307 1.64 17.89 -1.64
C LEU A 307 1.76 18.76 -2.90
N GLN A 308 1.33 20.04 -2.84
CA GLN A 308 1.49 21.00 -3.93
C GLN A 308 2.92 21.50 -4.09
N LEU A 309 3.60 21.78 -2.95
CA LEU A 309 4.96 22.29 -2.96
C LEU A 309 5.99 21.19 -3.33
N GLY A 310 5.77 19.97 -2.85
CA GLY A 310 6.75 18.90 -2.99
C GLY A 310 7.98 19.11 -2.10
N LEU A 311 8.93 18.19 -2.18
CA LEU A 311 10.20 18.29 -1.45
C LEU A 311 11.19 19.19 -2.22
N PRO A 312 11.99 19.99 -1.52
CA PRO A 312 12.19 20.03 -0.06
C PRO A 312 11.23 20.96 0.71
N GLU A 313 10.43 21.80 0.07
CA GLU A 313 9.61 22.85 0.71
C GLU A 313 8.44 22.28 1.52
N ALA A 314 7.95 21.09 1.20
CA ALA A 314 6.90 20.38 1.93
C ALA A 314 7.18 20.24 3.43
N ARG A 315 8.47 20.33 3.83
CA ARG A 315 8.87 20.25 5.24
C ARG A 315 8.24 21.34 6.11
N LEU A 316 8.00 22.51 5.56
CA LEU A 316 7.52 23.68 6.31
C LEU A 316 6.08 23.48 6.79
N PRO A 317 5.08 23.28 5.91
CA PRO A 317 3.70 23.07 6.36
C PRO A 317 3.53 21.77 7.16
N LEU A 318 4.33 20.74 6.90
CA LEU A 318 4.26 19.50 7.68
C LEU A 318 4.84 19.66 9.09
N ALA A 319 5.89 20.45 9.26
CA ALA A 319 6.42 20.78 10.60
C ALA A 319 5.35 21.53 11.44
N ASP A 320 4.69 22.52 10.85
CA ASP A 320 3.62 23.25 11.52
C ASP A 320 2.46 22.31 11.91
N ALA A 321 2.06 21.39 11.02
CA ALA A 321 1.03 20.41 11.33
C ALA A 321 1.42 19.49 12.49
N VAL A 322 2.63 18.93 12.46
CA VAL A 322 3.12 18.00 13.49
C VAL A 322 3.28 18.68 14.83
N LEU A 323 3.83 19.90 14.87
CA LEU A 323 3.96 20.70 16.09
C LEU A 323 2.58 21.04 16.69
N LEU A 324 1.63 21.47 15.85
CA LEU A 324 0.24 21.69 16.26
C LEU A 324 -0.34 20.45 16.91
N LEU A 325 -0.20 19.28 16.28
CA LEU A 325 -0.73 18.03 16.80
C LEU A 325 -0.05 17.59 18.08
N ALA A 326 1.28 17.71 18.17
CA ALA A 326 2.03 17.33 19.35
C ALA A 326 1.67 18.22 20.58
N THR A 327 1.34 19.49 20.36
CA THR A 327 1.01 20.44 21.44
C THR A 327 -0.49 20.58 21.72
N ALA A 328 -1.37 20.07 20.85
CA ALA A 328 -2.82 20.14 21.05
C ALA A 328 -3.31 19.22 22.18
N PRO A 329 -4.45 19.55 22.80
CA PRO A 329 -5.12 18.62 23.71
C PRO A 329 -5.54 17.35 22.97
N LYS A 330 -5.57 16.23 23.68
CA LYS A 330 -5.81 14.91 23.10
C LYS A 330 -7.21 14.39 23.43
N SER A 331 -7.81 13.69 22.44
CA SER A 331 -9.02 12.88 22.63
C SER A 331 -9.10 11.80 21.55
N ASN A 332 -9.32 10.58 21.96
CA ASN A 332 -9.63 9.46 21.08
C ASN A 332 -11.10 9.02 21.17
N SER A 333 -11.97 9.85 21.76
CA SER A 333 -13.38 9.53 22.03
C SER A 333 -14.14 9.12 20.76
N GLY A 334 -13.89 9.81 19.64
CA GLY A 334 -14.48 9.49 18.34
C GLY A 334 -13.99 8.16 17.77
N CYS A 335 -12.69 7.89 17.88
CA CYS A 335 -12.07 6.62 17.44
C CYS A 335 -12.66 5.44 18.25
N MET A 336 -12.68 5.54 19.57
CA MET A 336 -13.24 4.49 20.44
C MET A 336 -14.73 4.24 20.17
N ALA A 337 -15.48 5.29 19.88
CA ALA A 337 -16.92 5.17 19.59
C ALA A 337 -17.17 4.38 18.29
N ILE A 338 -16.48 4.70 17.20
CA ILE A 338 -16.66 4.00 15.93
C ILE A 338 -16.15 2.57 15.99
N ASP A 339 -15.03 2.32 16.69
CA ASP A 339 -14.49 0.97 16.85
C ASP A 339 -15.45 0.07 17.64
N ALA A 340 -16.04 0.58 18.71
CA ALA A 340 -17.05 -0.16 19.48
C ALA A 340 -18.30 -0.48 18.63
N ALA A 341 -18.74 0.47 17.81
CA ALA A 341 -19.86 0.25 16.90
C ALA A 341 -19.53 -0.81 15.83
N ILE A 342 -18.32 -0.76 15.24
CA ILE A 342 -17.84 -1.75 14.27
C ILE A 342 -17.80 -3.17 14.86
N VAL A 343 -17.35 -3.29 16.12
CA VAL A 343 -17.34 -4.58 16.85
C VAL A 343 -18.75 -5.16 16.93
N ASP A 344 -19.75 -4.36 17.35
CA ASP A 344 -21.14 -4.83 17.46
C ASP A 344 -21.72 -5.19 16.08
N VAL A 345 -21.45 -4.41 15.04
CA VAL A 345 -21.85 -4.73 13.65
C VAL A 345 -21.24 -6.04 13.17
N LYS A 346 -19.94 -6.26 13.39
CA LYS A 346 -19.26 -7.52 13.02
C LYS A 346 -19.79 -8.73 13.80
N ALA A 347 -20.27 -8.51 15.01
CA ALA A 347 -20.91 -9.54 15.83
C ALA A 347 -22.38 -9.79 15.47
N GLY A 348 -22.91 -9.15 14.41
CA GLY A 348 -24.30 -9.30 13.99
C GLY A 348 -25.33 -8.57 14.88
N LYS A 349 -24.88 -7.73 15.80
CA LYS A 349 -25.76 -6.97 16.70
C LYS A 349 -26.22 -5.67 16.02
N THR A 350 -26.99 -5.78 14.96
CA THR A 350 -27.43 -4.62 14.17
C THR A 350 -28.94 -4.38 14.29
N GLY A 351 -29.75 -5.39 14.07
CA GLY A 351 -31.20 -5.27 14.02
C GLY A 351 -31.73 -4.42 12.84
N PRO A 352 -33.05 -4.40 12.60
CA PRO A 352 -33.66 -3.52 11.60
C PRO A 352 -33.63 -2.05 12.07
N VAL A 353 -33.51 -1.14 11.12
CA VAL A 353 -33.65 0.29 11.39
C VAL A 353 -35.05 0.58 11.94
N PRO A 354 -35.19 1.35 13.05
CA PRO A 354 -36.49 1.75 13.59
C PRO A 354 -37.41 2.32 12.50
N ARG A 355 -38.70 2.00 12.58
CA ARG A 355 -39.66 2.35 11.54
C ARG A 355 -39.70 3.84 11.25
N GLU A 356 -39.60 4.66 12.28
CA GLU A 356 -39.65 6.11 12.24
C GLU A 356 -38.47 6.71 11.45
N LEU A 357 -37.34 5.99 11.35
CA LEU A 357 -36.12 6.44 10.67
C LEU A 357 -35.98 5.90 9.24
N GLN A 358 -36.90 5.04 8.79
CA GLN A 358 -36.84 4.48 7.44
C GLN A 358 -37.22 5.52 6.39
N ASN A 359 -36.61 5.43 5.20
CA ASN A 359 -36.89 6.35 4.11
C ASN A 359 -38.32 6.08 3.54
N VAL A 360 -39.13 7.13 3.39
CA VAL A 360 -40.51 7.07 2.84
C VAL A 360 -40.51 6.63 1.38
N HIS A 361 -39.48 6.98 0.63
CA HIS A 361 -39.38 6.68 -0.82
C HIS A 361 -39.08 5.22 -1.16
N ALA A 362 -38.69 4.40 -0.18
CA ALA A 362 -38.44 2.97 -0.37
C ALA A 362 -39.73 2.14 -0.38
N ASP A 363 -40.85 2.73 -0.03
CA ASP A 363 -42.13 2.06 0.06
C ASP A 363 -42.89 2.19 -1.29
N GLY A 364 -43.20 1.08 -1.93
CA GLY A 364 -43.95 1.05 -3.20
C GLY A 364 -45.28 1.80 -3.12
N THR A 365 -45.77 2.27 -4.29
CA THR A 365 -47.04 3.00 -4.45
C THR A 365 -48.23 2.30 -3.80
N GLY A 366 -48.86 2.93 -2.81
CA GLY A 366 -50.15 2.49 -2.27
C GLY A 366 -50.25 2.39 -0.74
N PHE A 367 -49.25 2.76 0.03
CA PHE A 367 -49.36 2.82 1.49
C PHE A 367 -49.09 4.25 1.99
N GLU A 368 -50.14 4.91 2.52
CA GLU A 368 -49.95 6.07 3.42
C GLU A 368 -49.29 5.55 4.70
N ARG A 369 -48.02 5.86 4.88
CA ARG A 369 -47.28 5.44 6.07
C ARG A 369 -46.96 6.69 6.91
N ASP A 370 -47.77 6.88 7.94
CA ASP A 370 -47.33 7.76 9.06
C ASP A 370 -46.15 7.04 9.75
N GLN A 371 -44.96 7.60 9.59
CA GLN A 371 -43.74 7.02 10.14
C GLN A 371 -43.55 7.33 11.61
N GLY A 372 -44.33 8.27 12.16
CA GLY A 372 -44.21 8.68 13.55
C GLY A 372 -42.89 9.43 13.85
N TYR A 373 -42.07 9.84 12.82
CA TYR A 373 -40.86 10.60 13.03
C TYR A 373 -41.14 11.99 13.57
N LEU A 374 -40.60 12.27 14.74
CA LEU A 374 -40.67 13.59 15.34
C LEU A 374 -39.48 14.44 14.87
N TYR A 375 -39.77 15.46 14.06
CA TYR A 375 -38.71 16.32 13.49
C TYR A 375 -38.17 17.28 14.56
N PRO A 376 -36.90 17.13 15.01
CA PRO A 376 -36.39 17.85 16.18
C PRO A 376 -36.46 19.38 16.06
N HIS A 377 -36.34 19.95 14.85
CA HIS A 377 -36.42 21.39 14.63
C HIS A 377 -37.79 21.99 14.93
N ASN A 378 -38.85 21.19 15.06
CA ASN A 378 -40.18 21.64 15.47
C ASN A 378 -40.33 21.71 17.01
N PHE A 379 -39.31 21.34 17.77
CA PHE A 379 -39.34 21.27 19.22
C PHE A 379 -38.37 22.27 19.87
N PRO A 380 -38.60 22.69 21.13
CA PRO A 380 -37.66 23.54 21.83
C PRO A 380 -36.25 22.98 21.89
N ASN A 381 -35.26 23.86 21.76
CA ASN A 381 -33.84 23.49 21.72
C ASN A 381 -33.49 22.49 20.59
N HIS A 382 -34.37 22.33 19.57
CA HIS A 382 -34.20 21.39 18.47
C HIS A 382 -33.96 19.95 18.94
N TRP A 383 -34.63 19.54 20.04
CA TRP A 383 -34.54 18.22 20.60
C TRP A 383 -35.90 17.66 21.00
N VAL A 384 -36.06 16.36 20.76
CA VAL A 384 -37.21 15.57 21.17
C VAL A 384 -36.77 14.16 21.51
N ARG A 385 -37.39 13.60 22.54
CA ARG A 385 -37.09 12.22 22.94
C ARG A 385 -37.72 11.23 21.99
N GLN A 386 -36.90 10.51 21.24
CA GLN A 386 -37.30 9.38 20.37
C GLN A 386 -36.19 8.37 20.27
N GLN A 387 -36.51 7.15 19.80
CA GLN A 387 -35.54 6.08 19.65
C GLN A 387 -34.83 6.19 18.30
N TYR A 388 -33.50 6.12 18.29
CA TYR A 388 -32.68 6.16 17.08
C TYR A 388 -31.95 4.86 16.81
N LEU A 389 -31.62 4.07 17.85
CA LEU A 389 -30.96 2.78 17.68
C LEU A 389 -31.97 1.67 17.50
N PRO A 390 -31.62 0.60 16.74
CA PRO A 390 -32.40 -0.63 16.67
C PRO A 390 -32.72 -1.21 18.05
N ASP A 391 -33.84 -1.92 18.19
CA ASP A 391 -34.28 -2.49 19.46
C ASP A 391 -33.24 -3.36 20.15
N VAL A 392 -32.47 -4.12 19.35
CA VAL A 392 -31.42 -5.04 19.86
C VAL A 392 -30.31 -4.31 20.60
N ILE A 393 -30.09 -3.02 20.27
CA ILE A 393 -29.00 -2.18 20.79
C ILE A 393 -29.50 -0.83 21.31
N LYS A 394 -30.80 -0.69 21.59
CA LYS A 394 -31.43 0.59 21.97
C LYS A 394 -30.79 1.26 23.18
N ASP A 395 -30.25 0.48 24.11
CA ASP A 395 -29.61 0.97 25.34
C ASP A 395 -28.07 1.08 25.21
N ARG A 396 -27.53 0.86 24.01
CA ARG A 396 -26.10 0.90 23.76
C ARG A 396 -25.59 2.34 23.72
N THR A 397 -24.48 2.60 24.41
CA THR A 397 -23.75 3.85 24.34
C THR A 397 -22.38 3.59 23.72
N TYR A 398 -22.09 4.22 22.59
CA TYR A 398 -20.80 4.13 21.92
C TYR A 398 -19.90 5.33 22.23
N TYR A 399 -20.48 6.53 22.27
CA TYR A 399 -19.72 7.76 22.49
C TYR A 399 -19.69 8.13 23.97
N THR A 400 -18.48 8.24 24.51
CA THR A 400 -18.22 8.77 25.84
C THR A 400 -17.38 10.03 25.70
N TYR A 401 -17.83 11.12 26.31
CA TYR A 401 -17.13 12.39 26.27
C TYR A 401 -15.75 12.28 26.93
N GLY A 402 -14.72 12.79 26.22
CA GLY A 402 -13.36 12.86 26.74
C GLY A 402 -13.20 13.90 27.85
N ASP A 403 -12.13 13.74 28.62
CA ASP A 403 -11.77 14.66 29.73
C ASP A 403 -10.82 15.77 29.22
N ASN A 404 -11.38 16.71 28.47
CA ASN A 404 -10.67 17.86 27.90
C ASN A 404 -11.52 19.13 28.06
N LYS A 405 -11.15 20.26 27.48
CA LYS A 405 -11.90 21.53 27.61
C LYS A 405 -13.18 21.57 26.76
N THR A 406 -13.24 20.89 25.64
CA THR A 406 -14.30 21.00 24.62
C THR A 406 -15.45 20.03 24.88
N GLU A 407 -15.15 18.75 25.07
CA GLU A 407 -16.18 17.71 25.19
C GLU A 407 -17.01 17.80 26.48
N PRO A 408 -16.46 18.12 27.64
CA PRO A 408 -17.29 18.34 28.86
C PRO A 408 -18.24 19.54 28.76
N ALA A 409 -17.91 20.54 27.94
CA ALA A 409 -18.83 21.66 27.68
C ALA A 409 -20.03 21.17 26.84
N ALA A 410 -19.81 20.39 25.80
CA ALA A 410 -20.86 19.78 25.00
C ALA A 410 -21.72 18.81 25.85
N LYS A 411 -21.08 18.02 26.73
CA LYS A 411 -21.78 17.13 27.65
C LYS A 411 -22.77 17.91 28.56
N ARG A 412 -22.32 18.95 29.21
CA ARG A 412 -23.17 19.81 30.08
C ARG A 412 -24.34 20.42 29.31
N TYR A 413 -24.09 20.93 28.11
CA TYR A 413 -25.13 21.50 27.24
C TYR A 413 -26.25 20.48 26.96
N TRP A 414 -25.89 19.26 26.57
CA TRP A 414 -26.89 18.23 26.28
C TRP A 414 -27.55 17.63 27.51
N GLU A 415 -26.85 17.53 28.63
CA GLU A 415 -27.44 17.09 29.89
C GLU A 415 -28.50 18.07 30.41
N GLU A 416 -28.31 19.36 30.17
CA GLU A 416 -29.29 20.38 30.52
C GLU A 416 -30.54 20.31 29.64
N ILE A 417 -30.36 20.10 28.34
CA ILE A 417 -31.50 20.02 27.41
C ILE A 417 -32.29 18.70 27.55
N LYS A 418 -31.62 17.63 27.90
CA LYS A 418 -32.23 16.29 27.99
C LYS A 418 -32.85 15.97 29.36
N LYS A 419 -32.78 16.89 30.29
CA LYS A 419 -33.53 16.80 31.56
C LYS A 419 -35.02 16.94 31.34
#